data_cc8b9ec4b4b17d9848177bc9acc404d2
#
_entry.id   cc8b9ec4b4b17d9848177bc9acc404d2
#
_cell.length_a   1.000
_cell.length_b   1.000
_cell.length_c   1.000
_cell.angle_alpha   90.00
_cell.angle_beta   90.00
_cell.angle_gamma   90.00
#
_symmetry.space_group_name_H-M   'P 1'
#
loop_
_entity.id
_entity.type
_entity.pdbx_description
1 polymer ?
#
loop_
_entity_poly.entity_id
_entity_poly.type
_entity_poly.pdbx_seq_one_letter_code
_entity_poly.pdbx_strand_id
1 'polypeptide(L)' 'MHPLITNLSNIKDSELDTKINDLTRKYFATSNFELQQQIIMVLETYKEELGNRKRLEYENMMKSRDKGLDKLINVS' A
#
# COMPACT_ATOMS: atom_id res chain seq x y z
N MET A 1 -0.27 -20.14 6.72
CA MET A 1 0.09 -18.73 6.53
C MET A 1 1.02 -18.61 5.33
N HIS A 2 0.76 -17.67 4.50
CA HIS A 2 1.54 -17.51 3.28
C HIS A 2 2.79 -16.68 3.55
N PRO A 3 4.00 -17.23 3.29
CA PRO A 3 5.23 -16.50 3.61
C PRO A 3 5.38 -15.17 2.90
N LEU A 4 4.90 -15.08 1.67
CA LEU A 4 5.00 -13.85 0.91
C LEU A 4 4.22 -12.72 1.57
N ILE A 5 3.04 -13.05 2.07
CA ILE A 5 2.20 -12.06 2.73
C ILE A 5 2.82 -11.66 4.07
N THR A 6 3.41 -12.62 4.76
CA THR A 6 4.04 -12.37 6.04
C THR A 6 5.17 -11.35 5.94
N ASN A 7 5.86 -11.34 4.80
CA ASN A 7 7.03 -10.50 4.61
C ASN A 7 6.73 -9.13 4.00
N LEU A 8 5.45 -8.81 3.82
CA LEU A 8 5.09 -7.54 3.20
C LEU A 8 5.62 -6.34 3.96
N SER A 9 5.63 -6.44 5.28
CA SER A 9 6.11 -5.33 6.10
C SER A 9 7.59 -5.03 5.89
N ASN A 10 8.34 -5.99 5.37
CA ASN A 10 9.77 -5.81 5.12
C ASN A 10 10.07 -5.30 3.72
N ILE A 11 9.07 -5.18 2.87
CA ILE A 11 9.24 -4.75 1.50
C ILE A 11 9.20 -3.22 1.46
N LYS A 12 10.14 -2.64 0.73
CA LYS A 12 10.17 -1.19 0.57
C LYS A 12 9.02 -0.73 -0.33
N ASP A 13 8.61 0.52 -0.15
CA ASP A 13 7.52 1.10 -0.93
C ASP A 13 7.80 0.98 -2.43
N SER A 14 9.03 1.26 -2.84
CA SER A 14 9.37 1.19 -4.26
C SER A 14 9.27 -0.24 -4.79
N GLU A 15 9.65 -1.22 -3.98
CA GLU A 15 9.51 -2.61 -4.37
C GLU A 15 8.05 -3.01 -4.46
N LEU A 16 7.26 -2.52 -3.52
CA LEU A 16 5.83 -2.79 -3.51
C LEU A 16 5.17 -2.25 -4.77
N ASP A 17 5.51 -1.02 -5.15
CA ASP A 17 5.02 -0.43 -6.38
C ASP A 17 5.43 -1.25 -7.59
N THR A 18 6.68 -1.71 -7.63
CA THR A 18 7.17 -2.50 -8.73
C THR A 18 6.40 -3.81 -8.85
N LYS A 19 6.16 -4.46 -7.71
CA LYS A 19 5.40 -5.71 -7.72
C LYS A 19 3.96 -5.50 -8.18
N ILE A 20 3.35 -4.41 -7.75
CA ILE A 20 2.00 -4.09 -8.19
C ILE A 20 1.97 -3.86 -9.69
N ASN A 21 2.93 -3.11 -10.21
CA ASN A 21 2.99 -2.85 -11.65
C ASN A 21 3.23 -4.13 -12.43
N ASP A 22 4.13 -4.99 -11.95
CA ASP A 22 4.41 -6.26 -12.62
C ASP A 22 3.17 -7.15 -12.67
N LEU A 23 2.49 -7.27 -11.55
CA LEU A 23 1.29 -8.09 -11.49
C LEU A 23 0.18 -7.53 -12.36
N THR A 24 0.06 -6.22 -12.41
CA THR A 24 -0.93 -5.57 -13.27
C THR A 24 -0.65 -5.90 -14.74
N ARG A 25 0.62 -5.84 -15.14
CA ARG A 25 0.98 -6.20 -16.51
C ARG A 25 0.65 -7.66 -16.80
N LYS A 26 0.97 -8.54 -15.87
CA LYS A 26 0.67 -9.96 -16.04
C LYS A 26 -0.81 -10.20 -16.15
N TYR A 27 -1.59 -9.47 -15.37
CA TYR A 27 -3.04 -9.58 -15.42
C TYR A 27 -3.55 -9.28 -16.84
N PHE A 28 -3.07 -8.19 -17.43
CA PHE A 28 -3.51 -7.81 -18.76
C PHE A 28 -2.90 -8.67 -19.85
N ALA A 29 -1.76 -9.29 -19.57
CA ALA A 29 -1.08 -10.11 -20.55
C ALA A 29 -1.62 -11.54 -20.62
N THR A 30 -2.23 -12.02 -19.54
CA THR A 30 -2.72 -13.40 -19.51
C THR A 30 -4.17 -13.48 -19.94
N SER A 31 -4.52 -14.56 -20.64
CA SER A 31 -5.91 -14.83 -21.00
C SER A 31 -6.51 -15.91 -20.10
N ASN A 32 -5.75 -16.44 -19.17
CA ASN A 32 -6.23 -17.48 -18.27
C ASN A 32 -7.02 -16.86 -17.13
N PHE A 33 -8.32 -17.16 -17.09
CA PHE A 33 -9.20 -16.57 -16.10
C PHE A 33 -8.77 -16.90 -14.67
N GLU A 34 -8.43 -18.16 -14.41
CA GLU A 34 -8.03 -18.56 -13.07
C GLU A 34 -6.79 -17.83 -12.61
N LEU A 35 -5.82 -17.69 -13.51
CA LEU A 35 -4.60 -16.97 -13.20
C LEU A 35 -4.89 -15.51 -12.95
N GLN A 36 -5.80 -14.92 -13.74
CA GLN A 36 -6.20 -13.55 -13.52
C GLN A 36 -6.81 -13.35 -12.13
N GLN A 37 -7.63 -14.29 -11.68
CA GLN A 37 -8.22 -14.20 -10.36
C GLN A 37 -7.15 -14.26 -9.26
N GLN A 38 -6.17 -15.13 -9.44
CA GLN A 38 -5.08 -15.23 -8.47
C GLN A 38 -4.28 -13.94 -8.43
N ILE A 39 -4.01 -13.36 -9.60
CA ILE A 39 -3.27 -12.11 -9.67
C ILE A 39 -4.03 -11.00 -8.98
N ILE A 40 -5.34 -10.94 -9.18
CA ILE A 40 -6.17 -9.92 -8.52
C ILE A 40 -6.07 -10.04 -7.01
N MET A 41 -6.15 -11.26 -6.50
CA MET A 41 -6.07 -11.46 -5.06
C MET A 41 -4.75 -10.96 -4.48
N VAL A 42 -3.66 -11.28 -5.16
CA VAL A 42 -2.34 -10.83 -4.72
C VAL A 42 -2.22 -9.32 -4.86
N LEU A 43 -2.73 -8.78 -5.96
CA LEU A 43 -2.72 -7.34 -6.18
C LEU A 43 -3.46 -6.60 -5.06
N GLU A 44 -4.62 -7.10 -4.70
CA GLU A 44 -5.40 -6.48 -3.65
C GLU A 44 -4.65 -6.47 -2.33
N THR A 45 -3.95 -7.57 -2.04
CA THR A 45 -3.16 -7.67 -0.83
C THR A 45 -2.04 -6.62 -0.82
N TYR A 46 -1.33 -6.50 -1.94
CA TYR A 46 -0.26 -5.51 -2.04
C TYR A 46 -0.78 -4.09 -1.99
N LYS A 47 -1.90 -3.83 -2.67
CA LYS A 47 -2.49 -2.50 -2.66
C LYS A 47 -2.99 -2.12 -1.27
N GLU A 48 -3.52 -3.10 -0.56
CA GLU A 48 -3.98 -2.86 0.81
C GLU A 48 -2.81 -2.48 1.70
N GLU A 49 -1.69 -3.20 1.56
CA GLU A 49 -0.50 -2.88 2.34
C GLU A 49 0.00 -1.47 2.03
N LEU A 50 0.06 -1.13 0.76
CA LEU A 50 0.50 0.19 0.35
C LEU A 50 -0.44 1.28 0.88
N GLY A 51 -1.74 1.01 0.80
CA GLY A 51 -2.73 1.93 1.32
C GLY A 51 -2.60 2.13 2.82
N ASN A 52 -2.33 1.04 3.56
CA ASN A 52 -2.13 1.14 4.99
C ASN A 52 -0.91 1.98 5.33
N ARG A 53 0.17 1.81 4.59
CA ARG A 53 1.38 2.59 4.81
C ARG A 53 1.14 4.05 4.57
N LYS A 54 0.45 4.37 3.48
CA LYS A 54 0.15 5.76 3.16
C LYS A 54 -0.77 6.37 4.20
N ARG A 55 -1.72 5.59 4.69
CA ARG A 55 -2.60 6.07 5.74
C ARG A 55 -1.83 6.36 7.02
N LEU A 56 -0.90 5.48 7.39
CA LEU A 56 -0.09 5.69 8.58
C LEU A 56 0.79 6.93 8.44
N GLU A 57 1.38 7.11 7.26
CA GLU A 57 2.16 8.31 7.00
C GLU A 57 1.29 9.55 7.14
N TYR A 58 0.11 9.48 6.56
CA TYR A 58 -0.82 10.60 6.60
C TYR A 58 -1.22 10.91 8.03
N GLU A 59 -1.53 9.88 8.81
CA GLU A 59 -1.89 10.06 10.21
C GLU A 59 -0.74 10.66 11.00
N ASN A 60 0.47 10.21 10.76
CA ASN A 60 1.64 10.77 11.43
C ASN A 60 1.84 12.22 11.06
N MET A 61 1.65 12.55 9.79
CA MET A 61 1.74 13.93 9.35
C MET A 61 0.67 14.78 10.00
N MET A 62 -0.54 14.25 10.08
CA MET A 62 -1.65 14.96 10.70
C MET A 62 -1.40 15.20 12.17
N LYS A 63 -0.83 14.23 12.86
CA LYS A 63 -0.50 14.40 14.28
C LYS A 63 0.50 15.51 14.47
N SER A 64 1.53 15.53 13.63
CA SER A 64 2.52 16.61 13.69
C SER A 64 1.88 17.95 13.35
N ARG A 65 1.03 17.96 12.34
CA ARG A 65 0.33 19.16 11.94
C ARG A 65 -0.62 19.63 13.01
N ASP A 66 -1.30 18.70 13.65
CA ASP A 66 -2.24 19.04 14.71
C ASP A 66 -1.55 19.80 15.82
N LYS A 67 -0.36 19.35 16.19
CA LYS A 67 0.40 20.07 17.21
C LYS A 67 0.72 21.48 16.76
N GLY A 68 1.15 21.62 15.51
CA GLY A 68 1.44 22.93 14.96
C GLY A 68 0.20 23.77 14.80
N LEU A 69 -0.86 23.13 14.31
CA LEU A 69 -2.12 23.83 14.13
C LEU A 69 -2.73 24.26 15.46
N ASP A 70 -2.60 23.40 16.47
CA ASP A 70 -3.06 23.77 17.80
C ASP A 70 -2.39 25.03 18.28
N LYS A 71 -1.10 25.12 18.07
CA LYS A 71 -0.37 26.32 18.46
C LYS A 71 -0.88 27.53 17.69
N LEU A 72 -1.10 27.34 16.39
CA LEU A 72 -1.60 28.41 15.57
C LEU A 72 -3.00 28.83 16.00
N ILE A 73 -3.84 27.86 16.29
CA ILE A 73 -5.20 28.14 16.73
C ILE A 73 -5.19 28.83 18.08
N ASN A 74 -4.33 28.39 18.97
CA ASN A 74 -4.21 29.00 20.28
C ASN A 74 -3.75 30.46 20.19
N VAL A 75 -2.86 30.70 19.24
CA VAL A 75 -2.36 32.04 19.02
C VAL A 75 -3.42 32.92 18.42
N SER A 76 -4.19 32.33 17.53
CA SER A 76 -5.27 33.06 16.88
C SER A 76 -6.51 33.09 17.76
#